data_e577f486b93ed5f943a416b55308af9e
#
_entry.id   e577f486b93ed5f943a416b55308af9e
#
_cell.length_a   1.000
_cell.length_b   1.000
_cell.length_c   1.000
_cell.angle_alpha   90.00
_cell.angle_beta   90.00
_cell.angle_gamma   90.00
#
_symmetry.space_group_name_H-M   'P 1'
#
loop_
_entity.id
_entity.type
_entity.pdbx_description
1 polymer ?
#
loop_
_entity_poly.entity_id
_entity_poly.type
_entity_poly.pdbx_seq_one_letter_code
_entity_poly.pdbx_strand_id
1 'polypeptide(L)'
;MIPDDIDSVVVDLGGQLESSILVTNYLHKFGVRRIIVKAKSDEQGEILKLVGATLVILPDLDAAQRIAPLLMSSVLFNFMQISEGFALAEISVLPEMVGKSLVNINFRQHYRLNIVAWRRGRQSDFSFVDSPDFVVEEGMSLLAAGTDGAIHSYVEKKVEAVSHNKKLFSNFFHHR
;
A
#
# COMPACT_ATOMS: atom_id res chain seq x y z
N MET A 1 -40.63 -3.69 -1.82
CA MET A 1 -40.53 -3.87 -0.36
C MET A 1 -39.14 -4.41 -0.07
N ILE A 2 -38.35 -3.72 0.74
CA ILE A 2 -37.04 -4.23 1.18
C ILE A 2 -37.34 -5.20 2.32
N PRO A 3 -36.78 -6.43 2.33
CA PRO A 3 -36.95 -7.34 3.45
C PRO A 3 -36.46 -6.74 4.77
N ASP A 4 -37.17 -6.94 5.86
CA ASP A 4 -36.88 -6.37 7.18
C ASP A 4 -35.54 -6.87 7.81
N ASP A 5 -34.93 -7.89 7.20
CA ASP A 5 -33.72 -8.55 7.65
C ASP A 5 -32.44 -8.10 6.89
N ILE A 6 -32.55 -7.09 6.01
CA ILE A 6 -31.37 -6.56 5.29
C ILE A 6 -30.63 -5.55 6.14
N ASP A 7 -29.46 -5.94 6.64
CA ASP A 7 -28.56 -5.09 7.42
C ASP A 7 -27.63 -4.23 6.58
N SER A 8 -27.26 -4.68 5.39
CA SER A 8 -26.23 -4.04 4.57
C SER A 8 -26.58 -4.09 3.08
N VAL A 9 -26.36 -3.01 2.36
CA VAL A 9 -26.57 -2.90 0.92
C VAL A 9 -25.35 -2.27 0.27
N VAL A 10 -24.94 -2.81 -0.89
CA VAL A 10 -23.94 -2.22 -1.74
C VAL A 10 -24.61 -1.66 -2.98
N VAL A 11 -24.32 -0.40 -3.30
CA VAL A 11 -24.89 0.32 -4.46
C VAL A 11 -23.75 0.61 -5.45
N ASP A 12 -23.82 -0.02 -6.63
CA ASP A 12 -22.98 0.31 -7.78
C ASP A 12 -23.86 0.44 -9.02
N LEU A 13 -24.07 1.66 -9.48
CA LEU A 13 -24.89 1.98 -10.65
C LEU A 13 -24.04 2.51 -11.83
N GLY A 14 -22.81 2.01 -11.96
CA GLY A 14 -21.93 2.34 -13.09
C GLY A 14 -21.56 3.81 -13.19
N GLY A 15 -21.66 4.55 -12.09
CA GLY A 15 -21.34 6.00 -12.01
C GLY A 15 -22.45 6.94 -12.44
N GLN A 16 -23.69 6.48 -12.46
CA GLN A 16 -24.88 7.32 -12.60
C GLN A 16 -25.16 7.97 -11.24
N LEU A 17 -24.65 9.20 -11.04
CA LEU A 17 -24.73 9.89 -9.75
C LEU A 17 -26.17 10.13 -9.30
N GLU A 18 -27.03 10.60 -10.19
CA GLU A 18 -28.44 10.87 -9.86
C GLU A 18 -29.18 9.64 -9.35
N SER A 19 -29.01 8.52 -10.05
CA SER A 19 -29.60 7.23 -9.63
C SER A 19 -29.03 6.75 -8.30
N SER A 20 -27.72 6.92 -8.11
CA SER A 20 -27.04 6.57 -6.87
C SER A 20 -27.55 7.39 -5.69
N ILE A 21 -27.76 8.69 -5.86
CA ILE A 21 -28.34 9.58 -4.86
C ILE A 21 -29.75 9.12 -4.47
N LEU A 22 -30.60 8.86 -5.47
CA LEU A 22 -31.98 8.44 -5.22
C LEU A 22 -32.05 7.12 -4.46
N VAL A 23 -31.30 6.10 -4.94
CA VAL A 23 -31.29 4.78 -4.30
C VAL A 23 -30.74 4.86 -2.89
N THR A 24 -29.63 5.58 -2.68
CA THR A 24 -29.01 5.76 -1.35
C THR A 24 -29.98 6.43 -0.39
N ASN A 25 -30.65 7.50 -0.80
CA ASN A 25 -31.64 8.19 0.03
C ASN A 25 -32.85 7.31 0.37
N TYR A 26 -33.33 6.50 -0.58
CA TYR A 26 -34.40 5.55 -0.30
C TYR A 26 -33.97 4.50 0.73
N LEU A 27 -32.80 3.88 0.54
CA LEU A 27 -32.27 2.89 1.48
C LEU A 27 -32.09 3.49 2.89
N HIS A 28 -31.61 4.70 2.98
CA HIS A 28 -31.45 5.42 4.25
C HIS A 28 -32.82 5.67 4.93
N LYS A 29 -33.83 6.13 4.17
CA LYS A 29 -35.19 6.31 4.68
C LYS A 29 -35.87 5.02 5.11
N PHE A 30 -35.53 3.89 4.49
CA PHE A 30 -36.00 2.57 4.90
C PHE A 30 -35.28 2.00 6.12
N GLY A 31 -34.27 2.71 6.65
CA GLY A 31 -33.57 2.32 7.87
C GLY A 31 -32.49 1.27 7.68
N VAL A 32 -31.99 1.07 6.44
CA VAL A 32 -30.85 0.17 6.20
C VAL A 32 -29.62 0.72 6.94
N ARG A 33 -29.04 -0.12 7.81
CA ARG A 33 -27.96 0.30 8.71
C ARG A 33 -26.62 0.55 8.02
N ARG A 34 -26.29 -0.24 7.00
CA ARG A 34 -25.02 -0.12 6.27
C ARG A 34 -25.30 0.04 4.79
N ILE A 35 -25.06 1.23 4.28
CA ILE A 35 -25.23 1.59 2.87
C ILE A 35 -23.85 1.91 2.33
N ILE A 36 -23.29 1.00 1.53
CA ILE A 36 -21.98 1.13 0.90
C ILE A 36 -22.20 1.55 -0.53
N VAL A 37 -21.62 2.67 -0.96
CA VAL A 37 -21.86 3.20 -2.30
C VAL A 37 -20.54 3.42 -3.02
N LYS A 38 -20.48 2.96 -4.28
CA LYS A 38 -19.34 3.25 -5.16
C LYS A 38 -19.49 4.66 -5.74
N ALA A 39 -18.43 5.46 -5.65
CA ALA A 39 -18.30 6.75 -6.28
C ALA A 39 -17.13 6.77 -7.27
N LYS A 40 -17.10 7.75 -8.17
CA LYS A 40 -16.01 7.97 -9.15
C LYS A 40 -15.07 9.09 -8.74
N SER A 41 -15.50 9.99 -7.85
CA SER A 41 -14.68 11.08 -7.32
C SER A 41 -15.04 11.37 -5.86
N ASP A 42 -14.17 12.12 -5.18
CA ASP A 42 -14.39 12.54 -3.79
C ASP A 42 -15.65 13.40 -3.66
N GLU A 43 -15.90 14.30 -4.62
CA GLU A 43 -17.09 15.18 -4.61
C GLU A 43 -18.38 14.37 -4.70
N GLN A 44 -18.41 13.34 -5.57
CA GLN A 44 -19.55 12.41 -5.60
C GLN A 44 -19.70 11.67 -4.28
N GLY A 45 -18.59 11.26 -3.68
CA GLY A 45 -18.56 10.59 -2.39
C GLY A 45 -19.14 11.46 -1.27
N GLU A 46 -18.81 12.74 -1.23
CA GLU A 46 -19.36 13.69 -0.26
C GLU A 46 -20.88 13.83 -0.41
N ILE A 47 -21.37 13.99 -1.63
CA ILE A 47 -22.82 14.06 -1.89
C ILE A 47 -23.52 12.78 -1.43
N LEU A 48 -22.94 11.59 -1.72
CA LEU A 48 -23.53 10.31 -1.33
C LEU A 48 -23.56 10.13 0.18
N LYS A 49 -22.56 10.60 0.91
CA LYS A 49 -22.58 10.64 2.39
C LYS A 49 -23.70 11.51 2.93
N LEU A 50 -23.91 12.70 2.34
CA LEU A 50 -24.99 13.62 2.76
C LEU A 50 -26.38 13.02 2.60
N VAL A 51 -26.59 12.13 1.62
CA VAL A 51 -27.88 11.48 1.40
C VAL A 51 -28.03 10.11 2.10
N GLY A 52 -27.04 9.73 2.93
CA GLY A 52 -27.17 8.59 3.84
C GLY A 52 -26.26 7.40 3.56
N ALA A 53 -25.28 7.51 2.65
CA ALA A 53 -24.25 6.48 2.55
C ALA A 53 -23.43 6.41 3.85
N THR A 54 -23.29 5.20 4.41
CA THR A 54 -22.48 4.96 5.60
C THR A 54 -21.01 4.73 5.27
N LEU A 55 -20.74 4.26 4.06
CA LEU A 55 -19.39 4.09 3.50
C LEU A 55 -19.43 4.42 2.00
N VAL A 56 -18.46 5.19 1.55
CA VAL A 56 -18.20 5.42 0.13
C VAL A 56 -16.87 4.76 -0.24
N ILE A 57 -16.86 4.04 -1.35
CA ILE A 57 -15.68 3.42 -1.92
C ILE A 57 -15.35 4.06 -3.26
N LEU A 58 -14.06 4.24 -3.52
CA LEU A 58 -13.48 4.83 -4.73
C LEU A 58 -12.47 3.84 -5.34
N PRO A 59 -12.91 2.71 -5.91
CA PRO A 59 -12.03 1.60 -6.27
C PRO A 59 -10.92 1.98 -7.24
N ASP A 60 -11.19 2.89 -8.17
CA ASP A 60 -10.20 3.33 -9.16
C ASP A 60 -9.11 4.19 -8.51
N LEU A 61 -9.49 5.06 -7.58
CA LEU A 61 -8.55 5.87 -6.81
C LEU A 61 -7.72 5.01 -5.85
N ASP A 62 -8.37 4.08 -5.14
CA ASP A 62 -7.69 3.14 -4.23
C ASP A 62 -6.68 2.27 -5.00
N ALA A 63 -7.05 1.80 -6.19
CA ALA A 63 -6.15 1.03 -7.05
C ALA A 63 -4.97 1.90 -7.54
N ALA A 64 -5.24 3.13 -7.97
CA ALA A 64 -4.21 4.05 -8.43
C ALA A 64 -3.21 4.40 -7.32
N GLN A 65 -3.68 4.70 -6.12
CA GLN A 65 -2.83 4.99 -4.96
C GLN A 65 -1.93 3.82 -4.59
N ARG A 66 -2.39 2.59 -4.78
CA ARG A 66 -1.61 1.38 -4.53
C ARG A 66 -0.58 1.09 -5.62
N ILE A 67 -0.89 1.41 -6.88
CA ILE A 67 -0.03 1.10 -8.03
C ILE A 67 1.01 2.21 -8.27
N ALA A 68 0.65 3.48 -8.11
CA ALA A 68 1.54 4.60 -8.40
C ALA A 68 2.91 4.52 -7.71
N PRO A 69 3.02 4.20 -6.40
CA PRO A 69 4.32 4.06 -5.75
C PRO A 69 5.19 2.95 -6.35
N LEU A 70 4.57 1.87 -6.84
CA LEU A 70 5.28 0.74 -7.44
C LEU A 70 5.92 1.10 -8.79
N LEU A 71 5.32 2.01 -9.54
CA LEU A 71 5.85 2.49 -10.81
C LEU A 71 7.07 3.41 -10.62
N MET A 72 7.16 4.07 -9.49
CA MET A 72 8.24 5.01 -9.20
C MET A 72 9.51 4.32 -8.67
N SER A 73 9.45 3.03 -8.31
CA SER A 73 10.59 2.35 -7.69
C SER A 73 10.69 0.87 -8.03
N SER A 74 11.88 0.46 -8.45
CA SER A 74 12.21 -0.96 -8.67
C SER A 74 12.42 -1.76 -7.36
N VAL A 75 12.40 -1.08 -6.23
CA VAL A 75 12.68 -1.68 -4.90
C VAL A 75 11.44 -1.88 -4.06
N LEU A 76 10.34 -1.28 -4.47
CA LEU A 76 9.03 -1.41 -3.86
C LEU A 76 8.22 -2.42 -4.66
N PHE A 77 7.85 -3.55 -4.05
CA PHE A 77 7.15 -4.62 -4.74
C PHE A 77 5.66 -4.64 -4.43
N ASN A 78 5.29 -4.13 -3.26
CA ASN A 78 3.91 -3.99 -2.84
C ASN A 78 3.78 -2.80 -1.90
N PHE A 79 2.63 -2.12 -1.94
CA PHE A 79 2.34 -0.99 -1.06
C PHE A 79 0.87 -1.05 -0.66
N MET A 80 0.60 -0.93 0.62
CA MET A 80 -0.75 -0.90 1.18
C MET A 80 -0.83 0.19 2.23
N GLN A 81 -1.59 1.22 1.96
CA GLN A 81 -1.92 2.22 2.96
C GLN A 81 -2.96 1.65 3.93
N ILE A 82 -2.65 1.69 5.22
CA ILE A 82 -3.53 1.19 6.29
C ILE A 82 -4.38 2.33 6.86
N SER A 83 -3.76 3.48 7.03
CA SER A 83 -4.42 4.72 7.46
C SER A 83 -3.61 5.92 6.96
N GLU A 84 -4.13 7.13 7.14
CA GLU A 84 -3.36 8.34 6.86
C GLU A 84 -2.02 8.33 7.61
N GLY A 85 -0.93 8.41 6.85
CA GLY A 85 0.45 8.43 7.37
C GLY A 85 0.99 7.08 7.87
N PHE A 86 0.31 5.94 7.65
CA PHE A 86 0.80 4.63 8.02
C PHE A 86 0.54 3.58 6.95
N ALA A 87 1.59 2.88 6.51
CA ALA A 87 1.53 1.89 5.45
C ALA A 87 2.35 0.63 5.75
N LEU A 88 2.01 -0.43 5.02
CA LEU A 88 2.82 -1.62 4.85
C LEU A 88 3.42 -1.60 3.45
N ALA A 89 4.70 -1.95 3.36
CA ALA A 89 5.41 -2.01 2.09
C ALA A 89 6.27 -3.26 1.99
N GLU A 90 6.24 -3.92 0.85
CA GLU A 90 7.21 -4.95 0.54
C GLU A 90 8.40 -4.31 -0.17
N ILE A 91 9.55 -4.34 0.49
CA ILE A 91 10.79 -3.71 0.04
C ILE A 91 11.87 -4.74 -0.23
N SER A 92 12.70 -4.49 -1.22
CA SER A 92 13.88 -5.34 -1.43
C SER A 92 15.00 -4.97 -0.47
N VAL A 93 15.82 -5.95 -0.12
CA VAL A 93 17.03 -5.78 0.67
C VAL A 93 18.07 -4.94 -0.09
N LEU A 94 18.75 -4.04 0.62
CA LEU A 94 19.90 -3.30 0.07
C LEU A 94 21.15 -4.20 0.07
N PRO A 95 22.04 -4.09 -0.93
CA PRO A 95 23.27 -4.91 -0.98
C PRO A 95 24.11 -4.85 0.29
N GLU A 96 24.20 -3.67 0.91
CA GLU A 96 24.94 -3.46 2.17
C GLU A 96 24.31 -4.12 3.40
N MET A 97 23.09 -4.62 3.30
CA MET A 97 22.37 -5.31 4.37
C MET A 97 22.57 -6.83 4.31
N VAL A 98 22.96 -7.36 3.15
CA VAL A 98 23.15 -8.80 2.96
C VAL A 98 24.20 -9.34 3.93
N GLY A 99 23.89 -10.43 4.61
CA GLY A 99 24.73 -11.05 5.63
C GLY A 99 24.69 -10.39 7.02
N LYS A 100 23.90 -9.33 7.19
CA LYS A 100 23.72 -8.67 8.50
C LYS A 100 22.42 -9.12 9.15
N SER A 101 22.40 -9.17 10.48
CA SER A 101 21.16 -9.38 11.22
C SER A 101 20.30 -8.11 11.29
N LEU A 102 19.00 -8.27 11.54
CA LEU A 102 18.09 -7.14 11.69
C LEU A 102 18.50 -6.20 12.83
N VAL A 103 19.08 -6.74 13.91
CA VAL A 103 19.65 -5.92 15.00
C VAL A 103 20.77 -5.04 14.48
N ASN A 104 21.69 -5.61 13.69
CA ASN A 104 22.85 -4.86 13.18
C ASN A 104 22.45 -3.83 12.12
N ILE A 105 21.40 -4.10 11.33
CA ILE A 105 20.86 -3.15 10.35
C ILE A 105 20.11 -2.02 11.08
N ASN A 106 19.45 -2.33 12.19
CA ASN A 106 18.67 -1.41 13.02
C ASN A 106 17.67 -0.57 12.20
N PHE A 107 16.76 -1.26 11.51
CA PHE A 107 15.76 -0.64 10.62
C PHE A 107 14.95 0.46 11.29
N ARG A 108 14.60 0.28 12.56
CA ARG A 108 13.80 1.26 13.31
C ARG A 108 14.53 2.59 13.47
N GLN A 109 15.82 2.55 13.77
CA GLN A 109 16.61 3.75 14.02
C GLN A 109 17.07 4.43 12.72
N HIS A 110 17.53 3.64 11.75
CA HIS A 110 18.10 4.18 10.51
C HIS A 110 17.07 4.53 9.44
N TYR A 111 15.94 3.79 9.41
CA TYR A 111 14.95 3.93 8.36
C TYR A 111 13.54 4.24 8.90
N ARG A 112 13.34 4.22 10.22
CA ARG A 112 12.02 4.38 10.87
C ARG A 112 10.99 3.34 10.41
N LEU A 113 11.48 2.14 10.04
CA LEU A 113 10.69 1.02 9.58
C LEU A 113 10.73 -0.12 10.59
N ASN A 114 9.62 -0.82 10.76
CA ASN A 114 9.55 -2.07 11.51
C ASN A 114 9.40 -3.22 10.52
N ILE A 115 10.28 -4.21 10.60
CA ILE A 115 10.19 -5.39 9.75
C ILE A 115 9.25 -6.40 10.41
N VAL A 116 8.23 -6.81 9.67
CA VAL A 116 7.16 -7.72 10.15
C VAL A 116 7.39 -9.14 9.66
N ALA A 117 7.75 -9.28 8.38
CA ALA A 117 7.91 -10.56 7.72
C ALA A 117 8.94 -10.48 6.60
N TRP A 118 9.32 -11.62 6.10
CA TRP A 118 10.23 -11.76 4.97
C TRP A 118 9.78 -12.88 4.04
N ARG A 119 10.22 -12.85 2.79
CA ARG A 119 10.12 -13.98 1.86
C ARG A 119 11.30 -14.03 0.91
N ARG A 120 11.56 -15.21 0.36
CA ARG A 120 12.60 -15.42 -0.65
C ARG A 120 11.94 -15.55 -2.03
N GLY A 121 12.18 -14.53 -2.87
CA GLY A 121 11.52 -14.45 -4.17
C GLY A 121 10.03 -14.02 -4.09
N ARG A 122 9.46 -13.63 -5.23
CA ARG A 122 8.11 -13.02 -5.28
C ARG A 122 6.96 -14.02 -5.16
N GLN A 123 7.21 -15.30 -5.37
CA GLN A 123 6.18 -16.34 -5.42
C GLN A 123 6.11 -17.19 -4.14
N SER A 124 7.02 -16.99 -3.19
CA SER A 124 6.99 -17.70 -1.91
C SER A 124 6.09 -16.98 -0.89
N ASP A 125 5.56 -17.72 0.04
CA ASP A 125 4.79 -17.17 1.16
C ASP A 125 5.68 -16.34 2.09
N PHE A 126 5.06 -15.40 2.80
CA PHE A 126 5.73 -14.65 3.85
C PHE A 126 5.90 -15.48 5.11
N SER A 127 7.09 -15.40 5.69
CA SER A 127 7.40 -15.92 7.02
C SER A 127 7.57 -14.74 7.99
N PHE A 128 7.02 -14.84 9.18
CA PHE A 128 7.21 -13.82 10.20
C PHE A 128 8.67 -13.77 10.66
N VAL A 129 9.12 -12.61 11.06
CA VAL A 129 10.40 -12.45 11.75
C VAL A 129 10.20 -12.89 13.21
N ASP A 130 10.82 -13.97 13.58
CA ASP A 130 10.75 -14.60 14.90
C ASP A 130 11.93 -14.24 15.82
N SER A 131 13.02 -13.73 15.24
CA SER A 131 14.22 -13.34 15.99
C SER A 131 14.81 -12.02 15.46
N PRO A 132 15.27 -11.14 16.33
CA PRO A 132 16.03 -9.96 15.95
C PRO A 132 17.41 -10.29 15.34
N ASP A 133 17.93 -11.48 15.61
CA ASP A 133 19.19 -12.00 15.04
C ASP A 133 19.00 -12.61 13.64
N PHE A 134 17.79 -12.59 13.10
CA PHE A 134 17.49 -13.02 11.74
C PHE A 134 18.43 -12.33 10.74
N VAL A 135 19.17 -13.13 9.96
CA VAL A 135 20.14 -12.64 8.99
C VAL A 135 19.48 -12.46 7.63
N VAL A 136 19.68 -11.29 7.06
CA VAL A 136 19.13 -10.92 5.74
C VAL A 136 20.03 -11.50 4.64
N GLU A 137 19.41 -12.17 3.65
CA GLU A 137 20.10 -12.78 2.52
C GLU A 137 19.76 -12.08 1.20
N GLU A 138 20.61 -12.32 0.20
CA GLU A 138 20.37 -11.83 -1.15
C GLU A 138 19.09 -12.43 -1.77
N GLY A 139 18.35 -11.62 -2.51
CA GLY A 139 17.09 -12.05 -3.13
C GLY A 139 15.88 -12.11 -2.20
N MET A 140 16.05 -11.76 -0.92
CA MET A 140 14.93 -11.59 0.00
C MET A 140 14.19 -10.27 -0.24
N SER A 141 12.90 -10.29 0.03
CA SER A 141 12.10 -9.09 0.27
C SER A 141 11.58 -9.09 1.70
N LEU A 142 11.44 -7.88 2.25
CA LEU A 142 11.00 -7.64 3.61
C LEU A 142 9.65 -6.92 3.60
N LEU A 143 8.71 -7.37 4.41
CA LEU A 143 7.48 -6.64 4.69
C LEU A 143 7.76 -5.67 5.84
N ALA A 144 7.74 -4.39 5.52
CA ALA A 144 8.04 -3.30 6.43
C ALA A 144 6.78 -2.49 6.74
N ALA A 145 6.64 -2.10 8.01
CA ALA A 145 5.60 -1.20 8.50
C ALA A 145 6.22 0.14 8.90
N GLY A 146 5.63 1.24 8.48
CA GLY A 146 6.11 2.58 8.83
C GLY A 146 5.26 3.69 8.26
N THR A 147 5.72 4.93 8.40
CA THR A 147 5.07 6.06 7.76
C THR A 147 5.37 6.11 6.26
N ASP A 148 4.48 6.71 5.48
CA ASP A 148 4.67 6.90 4.04
C ASP A 148 6.02 7.57 3.74
N GLY A 149 6.37 8.61 4.48
CA GLY A 149 7.65 9.31 4.36
C GLY A 149 8.87 8.43 4.68
N ALA A 150 8.77 7.51 5.64
CA ALA A 150 9.84 6.57 5.96
C ALA A 150 10.06 5.56 4.83
N ILE A 151 8.97 5.04 4.24
CA ILE A 151 9.02 4.13 3.10
C ILE A 151 9.62 4.83 1.88
N HIS A 152 9.16 6.05 1.58
CA HIS A 152 9.73 6.87 0.49
C HIS A 152 11.23 7.12 0.69
N SER A 153 11.65 7.52 1.88
CA SER A 153 13.07 7.77 2.17
C SER A 153 13.94 6.51 2.02
N TYR A 154 13.41 5.33 2.35
CA TYR A 154 14.11 4.07 2.10
C TYR A 154 14.28 3.79 0.61
N VAL A 155 13.22 4.03 -0.17
CA VAL A 155 13.20 3.83 -1.63
C VAL A 155 14.21 4.76 -2.32
N GLU A 156 14.25 6.03 -1.95
CA GLU A 156 15.17 7.03 -2.52
C GLU A 156 16.64 6.67 -2.28
N LYS A 157 17.01 6.28 -1.07
CA LYS A 157 18.38 5.84 -0.73
C LYS A 157 18.88 4.72 -1.63
N LYS A 158 18.01 3.81 -2.06
CA LYS A 158 18.41 2.71 -2.95
C LYS A 158 18.52 3.15 -4.41
N VAL A 159 17.70 4.06 -4.87
CA VAL A 159 17.81 4.61 -6.22
C VAL A 159 19.18 5.27 -6.38
N GLU A 160 19.65 6.00 -5.37
CA GLU A 160 21.00 6.60 -5.35
C GLU A 160 22.10 5.54 -5.32
N ALA A 161 21.97 4.50 -4.48
CA ALA A 161 22.97 3.43 -4.40
C ALA A 161 23.08 2.62 -5.71
N VAL A 162 21.96 2.33 -6.38
CA VAL A 162 21.95 1.64 -7.69
C VAL A 162 22.49 2.53 -8.81
N SER A 163 22.18 3.82 -8.78
CA SER A 163 22.70 4.81 -9.74
C SER A 163 24.22 5.01 -9.59
N HIS A 164 24.71 5.04 -8.36
CA HIS A 164 26.15 5.16 -8.07
C HIS A 164 26.92 3.91 -8.53
N ASN A 165 26.40 2.73 -8.30
CA ASN A 165 27.00 1.48 -8.79
C ASN A 165 27.02 1.41 -10.33
N LYS A 166 25.95 1.83 -11.02
CA LYS A 166 25.95 1.88 -12.49
C LYS A 166 27.00 2.84 -13.03
N LYS A 167 27.22 4.00 -12.41
CA LYS A 167 28.29 4.96 -12.81
C LYS A 167 29.70 4.38 -12.56
N LEU A 168 29.91 3.66 -11.47
CA LEU A 168 31.18 2.98 -11.21
C LEU A 168 31.46 1.89 -12.26
N PHE A 169 30.49 1.07 -12.63
CA PHE A 169 30.66 0.05 -13.68
C PHE A 169 30.87 0.66 -15.07
N SER A 170 30.19 1.77 -15.44
CA SER A 170 30.39 2.42 -16.74
C SER A 170 31.80 3.00 -16.88
N ASN A 171 32.40 3.53 -15.81
CA ASN A 171 33.77 4.07 -15.81
C ASN A 171 34.84 2.97 -15.90
N PHE A 172 34.55 1.72 -15.50
CA PHE A 172 35.44 0.58 -15.65
C PHE A 172 35.55 0.08 -17.09
N PHE A 173 34.53 0.27 -17.92
CA PHE A 173 34.49 -0.19 -19.32
C PHE A 173 34.89 0.88 -20.35
N HIS A 174 35.17 2.11 -19.93
CA HIS A 174 35.60 3.19 -20.84
C HIS A 174 37.11 3.47 -20.82
N HIS A 175 37.90 2.61 -20.17
CA HIS A 175 39.37 2.64 -20.20
C HIS A 175 39.95 1.34 -20.81
N ARG A 176 39.56 1.06 -22.07
CA ARG A 176 40.32 0.20 -22.97
C ARG A 176 40.26 0.75 -24.37
#